data_37437769d279df7ede6c3c4bce4e51ec
#
_entry.id   37437769d279df7ede6c3c4bce4e51ec
#
_cell.length_a   1.000
_cell.length_b   1.000
_cell.length_c   1.000
_cell.angle_alpha   90.00
_cell.angle_beta   90.00
_cell.angle_gamma   90.00
#
_symmetry.space_group_name_H-M   'P 1'
#
loop_
_entity.id
_entity.type
_entity.pdbx_description
1 polymer ?
#
loop_
_entity_poly.entity_id
_entity_poly.type
_entity_poly.pdbx_seq_one_letter_code
_entity_poly.pdbx_strand_id
1 'polypeptide(L)'
;QCLVGSEMCIRDRDIASEAPRDPKAALISKIYTTYAARLKKAGAMDFDDLIYHTVKLLQNDEEARRYYQDKFKYVVVDEYQDTSIAQFNLVRLLAGGSNNVCVVGDDDQSIYKFRGATIENILNFEQVFKGAKTIRLEQNYRSTSNILNAANSVIKNNAGRKGKTLWTQNGNGEKVHHY
;
A
#
# COMPACT_ATOMS: atom_id res chain seq x y z
N GLN A 1 9.18 -0.54 -18.70
CA GLN A 1 8.58 0.01 -17.49
C GLN A 1 7.49 -0.94 -17.10
N CYS A 2 7.75 -1.74 -16.07
CA CYS A 2 6.73 -2.59 -15.47
C CYS A 2 5.65 -1.66 -14.93
N LEU A 3 4.42 -1.84 -15.37
CA LEU A 3 3.25 -1.18 -14.81
C LEU A 3 2.96 -1.85 -13.46
N VAL A 4 3.68 -1.39 -12.45
CA VAL A 4 3.63 -1.93 -11.10
C VAL A 4 2.47 -1.27 -10.35
N GLY A 5 1.39 -1.97 -10.27
CA GLY A 5 0.26 -1.66 -9.41
C GLY A 5 -0.70 -2.83 -9.46
N SER A 6 -0.91 -3.48 -8.34
CA SER A 6 -1.80 -4.64 -8.24
C SER A 6 -3.23 -4.37 -8.72
N GLU A 7 -3.69 -3.11 -8.67
CA GLU A 7 -4.95 -2.70 -9.28
C GLU A 7 -4.88 -2.72 -10.80
N MET A 8 -3.73 -2.41 -11.39
CA MET A 8 -3.55 -2.43 -12.82
C MET A 8 -3.51 -3.87 -13.33
N CYS A 9 -2.89 -4.81 -12.60
CA CYS A 9 -2.91 -6.24 -12.93
C CYS A 9 -4.30 -6.87 -12.80
N ILE A 10 -5.07 -6.51 -11.76
CA ILE A 10 -6.46 -6.94 -11.61
C ILE A 10 -7.32 -6.30 -12.72
N ARG A 11 -7.15 -5.00 -12.97
CA ARG A 11 -7.89 -4.27 -13.99
C ARG A 11 -7.52 -4.71 -15.41
N ASP A 12 -6.25 -5.03 -15.68
CA ASP A 12 -5.81 -5.54 -16.98
C ASP A 12 -6.33 -6.96 -17.26
N ARG A 13 -6.50 -7.79 -16.22
CA ARG A 13 -7.16 -9.11 -16.35
C ARG A 13 -8.66 -8.96 -16.59
N ASP A 14 -9.31 -7.99 -15.96
CA ASP A 14 -10.72 -7.68 -16.18
C ASP A 14 -10.93 -7.02 -17.57
N ILE A 15 -10.03 -6.14 -17.99
CA ILE A 15 -10.02 -5.54 -19.34
C ILE A 15 -9.77 -6.61 -20.42
N ALA A 16 -8.99 -7.64 -20.14
CA ALA A 16 -8.81 -8.76 -21.05
C ALA A 16 -10.09 -9.59 -21.27
N SER A 17 -11.05 -9.52 -20.35
CA SER A 17 -12.36 -10.20 -20.46
C SER A 17 -13.42 -9.35 -21.18
N GLU A 18 -13.26 -8.03 -21.24
CA GLU A 18 -14.14 -7.12 -21.98
C GLU A 18 -13.54 -6.83 -23.35
N ALA A 19 -14.27 -7.08 -24.44
CA ALA A 19 -13.79 -6.77 -25.80
C ALA A 19 -13.52 -5.27 -25.94
N PRO A 20 -12.26 -4.82 -26.00
CA PRO A 20 -11.94 -3.41 -25.96
C PRO A 20 -12.36 -2.73 -27.25
N ARG A 21 -13.04 -1.57 -27.13
CA ARG A 21 -13.40 -0.73 -28.26
C ARG A 21 -12.21 0.02 -28.87
N ASP A 22 -11.06 0.05 -28.17
CA ASP A 22 -9.84 0.71 -28.60
C ASP A 22 -8.82 -0.33 -29.11
N PRO A 23 -8.29 -0.20 -30.33
CA PRO A 23 -7.28 -1.10 -30.89
C PRO A 23 -6.01 -1.22 -30.03
N LYS A 24 -5.62 -0.13 -29.34
CA LYS A 24 -4.48 -0.13 -28.44
C LYS A 24 -4.74 -0.97 -27.19
N ALA A 25 -5.92 -0.88 -26.61
CA ALA A 25 -6.34 -1.70 -25.48
C ALA A 25 -6.42 -3.19 -25.87
N ALA A 26 -6.89 -3.51 -27.08
CA ALA A 26 -6.91 -4.87 -27.63
C ALA A 26 -5.49 -5.45 -27.77
N LEU A 27 -4.54 -4.66 -28.25
CA LEU A 27 -3.14 -5.08 -28.36
C LEU A 27 -2.52 -5.33 -26.99
N ILE A 28 -2.73 -4.43 -26.02
CA ILE A 28 -2.24 -4.58 -24.64
C ILE A 28 -2.81 -5.87 -24.02
N SER A 29 -4.11 -6.10 -24.13
CA SER A 29 -4.77 -7.31 -23.63
C SER A 29 -4.17 -8.59 -24.26
N LYS A 30 -3.93 -8.61 -25.57
CA LYS A 30 -3.30 -9.75 -26.26
C LYS A 30 -1.87 -10.00 -25.76
N ILE A 31 -1.08 -8.93 -25.59
CA ILE A 31 0.29 -9.03 -25.07
C ILE A 31 0.26 -9.59 -23.64
N TYR A 32 -0.61 -9.05 -22.79
CA TYR A 32 -0.75 -9.48 -21.40
C TYR A 32 -1.18 -10.96 -21.31
N THR A 33 -2.19 -11.36 -22.08
CA THR A 33 -2.65 -12.76 -22.10
C THR A 33 -1.54 -13.72 -22.52
N THR A 34 -0.75 -13.32 -23.54
CA THR A 34 0.40 -14.11 -24.01
C THR A 34 1.49 -14.18 -22.94
N TYR A 35 1.79 -13.08 -22.26
CA TYR A 35 2.75 -13.01 -21.16
C TYR A 35 2.35 -13.93 -20.01
N ALA A 36 1.12 -13.82 -19.53
CA ALA A 36 0.60 -14.66 -18.46
C ALA A 36 0.62 -16.17 -18.81
N ALA A 37 0.26 -16.52 -20.06
CA ALA A 37 0.35 -17.90 -20.55
C ALA A 37 1.78 -18.42 -20.56
N ARG A 38 2.77 -17.59 -20.92
CA ARG A 38 4.19 -17.97 -20.92
C ARG A 38 4.72 -18.14 -19.50
N LEU A 39 4.37 -17.26 -18.56
CA LEU A 39 4.72 -17.43 -17.14
C LEU A 39 4.18 -18.75 -16.59
N LYS A 40 2.88 -19.02 -16.81
CA LYS A 40 2.26 -20.28 -16.39
C LYS A 40 2.95 -21.50 -16.98
N LYS A 41 3.29 -21.49 -18.29
CA LYS A 41 4.01 -22.58 -18.96
C LYS A 41 5.41 -22.79 -18.40
N ALA A 42 6.08 -21.72 -17.98
CA ALA A 42 7.41 -21.76 -17.37
C ALA A 42 7.39 -22.14 -15.89
N GLY A 43 6.20 -22.29 -15.26
CA GLY A 43 6.08 -22.49 -13.82
C GLY A 43 6.61 -21.29 -12.99
N ALA A 44 6.59 -20.08 -13.60
CA ALA A 44 7.11 -18.86 -13.02
C ALA A 44 5.99 -17.88 -12.65
N MET A 45 6.29 -16.99 -11.72
CA MET A 45 5.43 -15.88 -11.30
C MET A 45 6.26 -14.61 -11.30
N ASP A 46 5.66 -13.48 -11.64
CA ASP A 46 6.23 -12.17 -11.37
C ASP A 46 5.86 -11.67 -9.97
N PHE A 47 6.36 -10.49 -9.58
CA PHE A 47 6.13 -9.96 -8.22
C PHE A 47 4.64 -9.67 -7.96
N ASP A 48 3.89 -9.24 -8.97
CA ASP A 48 2.46 -8.97 -8.84
C ASP A 48 1.67 -10.28 -8.72
N ASP A 49 2.08 -11.32 -9.46
CA ASP A 49 1.51 -12.66 -9.36
C ASP A 49 1.65 -13.23 -7.94
N LEU A 50 2.77 -12.98 -7.25
CA LEU A 50 2.97 -13.46 -5.88
C LEU A 50 1.88 -12.92 -4.93
N ILE A 51 1.58 -11.64 -5.01
CA ILE A 51 0.53 -11.03 -4.18
C ILE A 51 -0.85 -11.50 -4.66
N TYR A 52 -1.12 -11.42 -5.96
CA TYR A 52 -2.41 -11.77 -6.53
C TYR A 52 -2.81 -13.22 -6.24
N HIS A 53 -1.93 -14.17 -6.52
CA HIS A 53 -2.23 -15.60 -6.30
C HIS A 53 -2.32 -15.94 -4.82
N THR A 54 -1.54 -15.28 -3.95
CA THR A 54 -1.67 -15.45 -2.50
C THR A 54 -3.03 -14.94 -2.01
N VAL A 55 -3.46 -13.76 -2.44
CA VAL A 55 -4.79 -13.24 -2.10
C VAL A 55 -5.88 -14.19 -2.59
N LYS A 56 -5.79 -14.67 -3.84
CA LYS A 56 -6.76 -15.62 -4.41
C LYS A 56 -6.78 -16.95 -3.66
N LEU A 57 -5.62 -17.49 -3.31
CA LEU A 57 -5.52 -18.71 -2.50
C LEU A 57 -6.26 -18.51 -1.17
N LEU A 58 -5.91 -17.48 -0.42
CA LEU A 58 -6.50 -17.21 0.90
C LEU A 58 -8.00 -16.85 0.84
N GLN A 59 -8.50 -16.34 -0.29
CA GLN A 59 -9.92 -16.09 -0.50
C GLN A 59 -10.71 -17.38 -0.75
N ASN A 60 -10.16 -18.29 -1.54
CA ASN A 60 -10.88 -19.44 -2.07
C ASN A 60 -10.60 -20.75 -1.30
N ASP A 61 -9.50 -20.84 -0.57
CA ASP A 61 -9.10 -22.00 0.23
C ASP A 61 -9.16 -21.64 1.71
N GLU A 62 -10.19 -22.16 2.39
CA GLU A 62 -10.42 -21.87 3.80
C GLU A 62 -9.38 -22.56 4.69
N GLU A 63 -8.92 -23.75 4.31
CA GLU A 63 -7.92 -24.50 5.08
C GLU A 63 -6.57 -23.77 5.07
N ALA A 64 -6.10 -23.36 3.88
CA ALA A 64 -4.91 -22.52 3.74
C ALA A 64 -5.04 -21.22 4.52
N ARG A 65 -6.20 -20.53 4.42
CA ARG A 65 -6.44 -19.29 5.16
C ARG A 65 -6.35 -19.51 6.67
N ARG A 66 -7.03 -20.48 7.22
CA ARG A 66 -7.00 -20.81 8.66
C ARG A 66 -5.59 -21.17 9.11
N TYR A 67 -4.88 -21.99 8.34
CA TYR A 67 -3.49 -22.34 8.66
C TYR A 67 -2.60 -21.10 8.84
N TYR A 68 -2.66 -20.14 7.91
CA TYR A 68 -1.84 -18.93 8.01
C TYR A 68 -2.33 -17.95 9.08
N GLN A 69 -3.64 -17.85 9.33
CA GLN A 69 -4.21 -17.07 10.43
C GLN A 69 -3.78 -17.63 11.80
N ASP A 70 -3.69 -18.94 11.92
CA ASP A 70 -3.20 -19.61 13.14
C ASP A 70 -1.69 -19.48 13.30
N LYS A 71 -0.96 -19.51 12.22
CA LYS A 71 0.50 -19.37 12.20
C LYS A 71 0.95 -17.94 12.53
N PHE A 72 0.30 -16.93 11.97
CA PHE A 72 0.64 -15.53 12.17
C PHE A 72 -0.23 -14.90 13.25
N LYS A 73 0.24 -14.93 14.49
CA LYS A 73 -0.49 -14.36 15.65
C LYS A 73 -0.46 -12.82 15.67
N TYR A 74 0.49 -12.23 14.99
CA TYR A 74 0.66 -10.79 14.84
C TYR A 74 0.97 -10.46 13.38
N VAL A 75 0.32 -9.44 12.85
CA VAL A 75 0.60 -8.90 11.51
C VAL A 75 1.07 -7.46 11.71
N VAL A 76 2.32 -7.19 11.36
CA VAL A 76 2.91 -5.84 11.46
C VAL A 76 3.25 -5.37 10.06
N VAL A 77 2.79 -4.18 9.69
CA VAL A 77 3.03 -3.59 8.37
C VAL A 77 3.64 -2.21 8.54
N ASP A 78 4.79 -2.00 7.91
CA ASP A 78 5.46 -0.71 7.84
C ASP A 78 5.14 -0.01 6.51
N GLU A 79 5.36 1.31 6.46
CA GLU A 79 5.09 2.15 5.27
C GLU A 79 3.67 1.94 4.70
N TYR A 80 2.70 1.82 5.61
CA TYR A 80 1.34 1.41 5.25
C TYR A 80 0.64 2.35 4.26
N GLN A 81 1.01 3.63 4.20
CA GLN A 81 0.51 4.61 3.25
C GLN A 81 0.82 4.25 1.78
N ASP A 82 1.83 3.40 1.55
CA ASP A 82 2.26 3.00 0.21
C ASP A 82 1.68 1.63 -0.22
N THR A 83 0.75 1.09 0.57
CA THR A 83 0.10 -0.18 0.24
C THR A 83 -0.95 -0.03 -0.84
N SER A 84 -0.98 -1.02 -1.75
CA SER A 84 -2.05 -1.18 -2.73
C SER A 84 -3.28 -1.86 -2.13
N ILE A 85 -4.41 -1.85 -2.84
CA ILE A 85 -5.64 -2.58 -2.44
C ILE A 85 -5.39 -4.09 -2.32
N ALA A 86 -4.55 -4.69 -3.18
CA ALA A 86 -4.26 -6.11 -3.07
C ALA A 86 -3.44 -6.43 -1.81
N GLN A 87 -2.44 -5.60 -1.48
CA GLN A 87 -1.67 -5.73 -0.24
C GLN A 87 -2.56 -5.51 0.99
N PHE A 88 -3.45 -4.53 0.96
CA PHE A 88 -4.47 -4.34 1.99
C PHE A 88 -5.34 -5.59 2.18
N ASN A 89 -5.83 -6.19 1.09
CA ASN A 89 -6.63 -7.41 1.15
C ASN A 89 -5.83 -8.58 1.72
N LEU A 90 -4.55 -8.71 1.39
CA LEU A 90 -3.66 -9.70 1.97
C LEU A 90 -3.54 -9.54 3.49
N VAL A 91 -3.27 -8.32 3.95
CA VAL A 91 -3.21 -8.01 5.39
C VAL A 91 -4.52 -8.40 6.09
N ARG A 92 -5.66 -8.02 5.52
CA ARG A 92 -6.98 -8.32 6.09
C ARG A 92 -7.28 -9.82 6.15
N LEU A 93 -6.88 -10.58 5.12
CA LEU A 93 -7.07 -12.04 5.09
C LEU A 93 -6.20 -12.73 6.14
N LEU A 94 -4.94 -12.31 6.29
CA LEU A 94 -4.03 -12.89 7.28
C LEU A 94 -4.42 -12.54 8.71
N ALA A 95 -4.88 -11.31 8.93
CA ALA A 95 -5.24 -10.82 10.25
C ALA A 95 -6.60 -11.30 10.77
N GLY A 96 -7.47 -11.81 9.88
CA GLY A 96 -8.87 -12.09 10.16
C GLY A 96 -9.15 -13.10 11.28
N GLY A 97 -8.15 -13.89 11.69
CA GLY A 97 -8.29 -14.84 12.79
C GLY A 97 -8.19 -14.21 14.19
N SER A 98 -7.24 -13.29 14.37
CA SER A 98 -6.92 -12.70 15.69
C SER A 98 -7.17 -11.20 15.78
N ASN A 99 -7.26 -10.52 14.66
CA ASN A 99 -7.27 -9.05 14.52
C ASN A 99 -6.06 -8.35 15.19
N ASN A 100 -4.97 -9.08 15.44
CA ASN A 100 -3.73 -8.54 15.99
C ASN A 100 -2.91 -7.88 14.87
N VAL A 101 -3.35 -6.70 14.45
CA VAL A 101 -2.71 -5.93 13.38
C VAL A 101 -2.11 -4.65 13.96
N CYS A 102 -0.87 -4.40 13.61
CA CYS A 102 -0.23 -3.12 13.85
C CYS A 102 0.27 -2.58 12.51
N VAL A 103 -0.16 -1.38 12.14
CA VAL A 103 0.34 -0.71 10.95
C VAL A 103 1.06 0.57 11.37
N VAL A 104 2.19 0.81 10.71
CA VAL A 104 2.97 2.03 10.87
C VAL A 104 3.04 2.72 9.53
N GLY A 105 2.87 4.03 9.50
CA GLY A 105 2.93 4.78 8.25
C GLY A 105 2.78 6.27 8.49
N ASP A 106 3.03 7.01 7.43
CA ASP A 106 2.96 8.46 7.40
C ASP A 106 2.13 8.92 6.20
N ASP A 107 0.88 9.32 6.44
CA ASP A 107 -0.03 9.79 5.40
C ASP A 107 0.53 11.01 4.62
N ASP A 108 1.40 11.80 5.24
CA ASP A 108 2.07 12.92 4.57
C ASP A 108 3.17 12.47 3.58
N GLN A 109 3.60 11.21 3.64
CA GLN A 109 4.60 10.62 2.75
C GLN A 109 4.01 9.71 1.65
N SER A 110 2.71 9.69 1.47
CA SER A 110 2.04 8.88 0.44
C SER A 110 2.28 9.48 -0.96
N ILE A 111 3.39 9.12 -1.59
CA ILE A 111 3.81 9.61 -2.91
C ILE A 111 3.80 8.55 -4.01
N TYR A 112 3.44 7.29 -3.69
CA TYR A 112 3.47 6.16 -4.63
C TYR A 112 2.12 5.83 -5.28
N LYS A 113 1.19 6.79 -5.35
CA LYS A 113 -0.10 6.61 -6.02
C LYS A 113 0.04 6.13 -7.46
N PHE A 114 1.07 6.59 -8.19
CA PHE A 114 1.39 6.16 -9.56
C PHE A 114 1.82 4.69 -9.66
N ARG A 115 2.12 4.03 -8.53
CA ARG A 115 2.39 2.59 -8.41
C ARG A 115 1.23 1.79 -7.85
N GLY A 116 0.03 2.38 -7.77
CA GLY A 116 -1.17 1.73 -7.24
C GLY A 116 -1.32 1.78 -5.72
N ALA A 117 -0.50 2.55 -5.02
CA ALA A 117 -0.71 2.84 -3.61
C ALA A 117 -1.97 3.69 -3.42
N THR A 118 -2.71 3.43 -2.34
CA THR A 118 -3.89 4.23 -1.99
C THR A 118 -3.83 4.68 -0.54
N ILE A 119 -3.85 6.00 -0.35
CA ILE A 119 -3.83 6.63 0.97
C ILE A 119 -5.06 6.26 1.81
N GLU A 120 -6.16 5.89 1.18
CA GLU A 120 -7.40 5.49 1.84
C GLU A 120 -7.18 4.30 2.79
N ASN A 121 -6.22 3.43 2.50
CA ASN A 121 -5.89 2.29 3.37
C ASN A 121 -5.49 2.75 4.77
N ILE A 122 -4.65 3.78 4.89
CA ILE A 122 -4.23 4.31 6.20
C ILE A 122 -5.27 5.26 6.81
N LEU A 123 -5.94 6.07 5.97
CA LEU A 123 -6.96 7.01 6.45
C LEU A 123 -8.17 6.29 7.03
N ASN A 124 -8.60 5.20 6.40
CA ASN A 124 -9.80 4.43 6.78
C ASN A 124 -9.48 3.21 7.66
N PHE A 125 -8.26 3.06 8.15
CA PHE A 125 -7.83 1.88 8.92
C PHE A 125 -8.77 1.56 10.09
N GLU A 126 -9.17 2.55 10.88
CA GLU A 126 -10.06 2.40 12.04
C GLU A 126 -11.48 1.97 11.66
N GLN A 127 -11.91 2.28 10.44
CA GLN A 127 -13.24 1.86 9.95
C GLN A 127 -13.24 0.37 9.60
N VAL A 128 -12.12 -0.15 9.11
CA VAL A 128 -11.95 -1.55 8.73
C VAL A 128 -11.62 -2.42 9.94
N PHE A 129 -10.69 -1.97 10.78
CA PHE A 129 -10.27 -2.66 11.99
C PHE A 129 -10.91 -1.97 13.21
N LYS A 130 -12.16 -2.33 13.48
CA LYS A 130 -12.94 -1.74 14.58
C LYS A 130 -12.23 -1.93 15.92
N GLY A 131 -12.10 -0.84 16.67
CA GLY A 131 -11.40 -0.83 17.95
C GLY A 131 -9.90 -0.59 17.84
N ALA A 132 -9.37 -0.35 16.63
CA ALA A 132 -7.98 0.05 16.46
C ALA A 132 -7.68 1.34 17.23
N LYS A 133 -6.49 1.40 17.86
CA LYS A 133 -6.01 2.57 18.56
C LYS A 133 -4.96 3.28 17.72
N THR A 134 -5.24 4.52 17.34
CA THR A 134 -4.28 5.37 16.65
C THR A 134 -3.38 6.08 17.65
N ILE A 135 -2.07 5.96 17.45
CA ILE A 135 -1.03 6.66 18.21
C ILE A 135 -0.28 7.54 17.22
N ARG A 136 -0.15 8.85 17.54
CA ARG A 136 0.62 9.78 16.74
C ARG A 136 2.03 9.92 17.29
N LEU A 137 3.03 9.74 16.44
CA LEU A 137 4.44 9.94 16.77
C LEU A 137 4.85 11.29 16.18
N GLU A 138 4.80 12.35 17.00
CA GLU A 138 5.04 13.73 16.55
C GLU A 138 6.46 14.21 16.87
N GLN A 139 7.14 13.56 17.83
CA GLN A 139 8.52 13.88 18.14
C GLN A 139 9.46 13.32 17.07
N ASN A 140 10.25 14.20 16.46
CA ASN A 140 11.28 13.86 15.49
C ASN A 140 12.66 13.89 16.16
N TYR A 141 13.43 12.83 15.95
CA TYR A 141 14.77 12.66 16.54
C TYR A 141 15.89 12.87 15.51
N ARG A 142 15.55 13.08 14.25
CA ARG A 142 16.50 13.18 13.12
C ARG A 142 16.88 14.61 12.81
N SER A 143 15.91 15.51 12.74
CA SER A 143 16.04 16.85 12.20
C SER A 143 16.03 17.92 13.28
N THR A 144 16.57 19.10 12.98
CA THR A 144 16.50 20.31 13.80
C THR A 144 15.19 21.06 13.60
N SER A 145 14.86 21.99 14.51
CA SER A 145 13.59 22.75 14.48
C SER A 145 13.40 23.56 13.20
N ASN A 146 14.45 24.18 12.66
CA ASN A 146 14.34 24.96 11.43
C ASN A 146 13.91 24.12 10.23
N ILE A 147 14.45 22.88 10.12
CA ILE A 147 14.07 21.94 9.07
C ILE A 147 12.60 21.50 9.25
N LEU A 148 12.20 21.16 10.48
CA LEU A 148 10.82 20.71 10.76
C LEU A 148 9.80 21.83 10.55
N ASN A 149 10.13 23.08 10.90
CA ASN A 149 9.27 24.22 10.67
C ASN A 149 9.03 24.46 9.17
N ALA A 150 10.08 24.34 8.35
CA ALA A 150 9.95 24.40 6.90
C ALA A 150 9.08 23.26 6.36
N ALA A 151 9.34 22.02 6.78
CA ALA A 151 8.54 20.85 6.37
C ALA A 151 7.08 20.99 6.80
N ASN A 152 6.79 21.35 8.05
CA ASN A 152 5.45 21.59 8.56
C ASN A 152 4.72 22.68 7.76
N SER A 153 5.45 23.73 7.32
CA SER A 153 4.88 24.83 6.54
C SER A 153 4.47 24.37 5.13
N VAL A 154 5.21 23.47 4.52
CA VAL A 154 4.86 22.90 3.21
C VAL A 154 3.68 21.96 3.34
N ILE A 155 3.76 21.01 4.27
CA ILE A 155 2.79 19.92 4.34
C ILE A 155 1.39 20.37 4.82
N LYS A 156 1.28 21.45 5.57
CA LYS A 156 -0.03 22.00 5.98
C LYS A 156 -0.94 22.40 4.83
N ASN A 157 -0.38 22.60 3.62
CA ASN A 157 -1.15 22.92 2.43
C ASN A 157 -1.86 21.69 1.81
N ASN A 158 -1.49 20.49 2.24
CA ASN A 158 -2.14 19.27 1.78
C ASN A 158 -3.48 19.08 2.48
N ALA A 159 -4.54 18.87 1.70
CA ALA A 159 -5.86 18.51 2.18
C ALA A 159 -5.98 16.98 2.39
N GLY A 160 -6.93 16.55 3.25
CA GLY A 160 -7.26 15.12 3.40
C GLY A 160 -6.29 14.30 4.25
N ARG A 161 -5.46 14.95 5.08
CA ARG A 161 -4.50 14.32 6.00
C ARG A 161 -5.09 14.13 7.41
N LYS A 162 -4.56 13.16 8.16
CA LYS A 162 -4.93 12.99 9.60
C LYS A 162 -4.40 14.12 10.49
N GLY A 163 -3.49 14.93 9.98
CA GLY A 163 -2.91 16.10 10.63
C GLY A 163 -2.02 15.75 11.82
N LYS A 164 -0.74 16.14 11.72
CA LYS A 164 0.25 16.10 12.79
C LYS A 164 1.17 17.30 12.66
N THR A 165 1.86 17.67 13.74
CA THR A 165 2.88 18.70 13.73
C THR A 165 4.14 18.11 14.32
N LEU A 166 5.17 17.97 13.48
CA LEU A 166 6.45 17.44 13.93
C LEU A 166 7.19 18.48 14.76
N TRP A 167 7.76 18.04 15.88
CA TRP A 167 8.59 18.83 16.75
C TRP A 167 9.84 18.05 17.18
N THR A 168 10.88 18.73 17.67
CA THR A 168 12.14 18.11 18.09
C THR A 168 12.77 18.82 19.29
N GLN A 169 13.64 18.13 19.99
CA GLN A 169 14.52 18.64 21.02
C GLN A 169 15.95 18.93 20.49
N ASN A 170 16.21 18.70 19.22
CA ASN A 170 17.56 18.82 18.61
C ASN A 170 18.02 20.28 18.41
N GLY A 171 17.35 21.27 19.02
CA GLY A 171 17.69 22.67 18.85
C GLY A 171 17.29 23.24 17.50
N ASN A 172 17.67 24.49 17.22
CA ASN A 172 17.27 25.19 15.99
C ASN A 172 18.02 24.73 14.74
N GLY A 173 19.31 24.41 14.88
CA GLY A 173 20.17 24.13 13.74
C GLY A 173 20.41 25.35 12.85
N GLU A 174 20.95 25.12 11.66
CA GLU A 174 21.17 26.15 10.66
C GLU A 174 19.87 26.64 10.05
N LYS A 175 19.86 27.87 9.55
CA LYS A 175 18.72 28.44 8.84
C LYS A 175 18.55 27.79 7.48
N VAL A 176 17.31 27.61 7.05
CA VAL A 176 17.00 27.21 5.67
C VAL A 176 17.26 28.38 4.74
N HIS A 177 18.06 28.19 3.70
CA HIS A 177 18.35 29.17 2.68
C HIS A 177 17.55 28.87 1.40
N HIS A 178 17.04 29.94 0.78
CA HIS A 178 16.38 29.84 -0.53
C HIS A 178 17.29 30.57 -1.54
N TYR A 179 17.61 29.91 -2.64
CA TYR A 179 18.42 30.44 -3.74
C TYR A 179 17.58 30.64 -5.00
#